data_9b65d969c920eef886885b187090f855
#
_entry.id   9b65d969c920eef886885b187090f855
#
_cell.length_a   1.000
_cell.length_b   1.000
_cell.length_c   1.000
_cell.angle_alpha   90.00
_cell.angle_beta   90.00
_cell.angle_gamma   90.00
#
_symmetry.space_group_name_H-M   'P 1'
#
loop_
_entity.id
_entity.type
_entity.pdbx_description
1 polymer ?
#
loop_
_entity_poly.entity_id
_entity_poly.type
_entity_poly.pdbx_seq_one_letter_code
_entity_poly.pdbx_strand_id
1 'polypeptide(L)'
;MLPFTVLTAVAAPLEIAKIDTGMILPGRFMRRHRRPGHDYSEAFLHDLRFDDKGRPRADSVLNMPAYRDAKILVTDSDFGCGSSREGAAYAVMDYGLRALIGPSFGEIFHANCLQNGILVVILTEAVIHDIWQQLRQRPGSEITIDLPNQLLTAPDQTAHSFEISPLRKDRLVRGIDDIDVTLQHSDAIESFEAKRRAMLPWLPTARRE
;
A
#
# COMPACT_ATOMS: atom_id res chain seq x y z
N MET A 1 7.58 6.26 -8.17
CA MET A 1 7.53 5.60 -6.84
C MET A 1 8.84 4.87 -6.55
N LEU A 2 9.09 4.35 -5.30
CA LEU A 2 10.27 3.53 -5.02
C LEU A 2 10.11 2.13 -5.62
N PRO A 3 11.10 1.57 -6.34
CA PRO A 3 11.07 0.20 -6.85
C PRO A 3 10.82 -0.82 -5.72
N PHE A 4 10.11 -1.89 -6.06
CA PHE A 4 9.86 -3.02 -5.17
C PHE A 4 10.39 -4.30 -5.85
N THR A 5 11.44 -4.88 -5.31
CA THR A 5 12.00 -6.14 -5.81
C THR A 5 11.91 -7.22 -4.73
N VAL A 6 12.83 -7.20 -3.78
CA VAL A 6 12.83 -8.09 -2.61
C VAL A 6 12.73 -7.24 -1.35
N LEU A 7 11.83 -7.60 -0.45
CA LEU A 7 11.66 -6.97 0.84
C LEU A 7 11.76 -8.03 1.94
N THR A 8 12.75 -7.93 2.81
CA THR A 8 12.81 -8.65 4.08
C THR A 8 12.62 -7.64 5.20
N ALA A 9 11.58 -7.79 5.99
CA ALA A 9 11.26 -6.82 7.03
C ALA A 9 10.36 -7.42 8.12
N VAL A 10 10.36 -6.79 9.28
CA VAL A 10 9.44 -7.10 10.38
C VAL A 10 8.01 -7.00 9.88
N ALA A 11 7.19 -8.02 10.22
CA ALA A 11 5.77 -8.09 9.90
C ALA A 11 4.94 -7.96 11.17
N ALA A 12 3.92 -7.10 11.14
CA ALA A 12 2.97 -6.91 12.24
C ALA A 12 1.64 -7.62 11.94
N PRO A 13 1.12 -8.46 12.86
CA PRO A 13 -0.18 -9.10 12.70
C PRO A 13 -1.30 -8.13 13.10
N LEU A 14 -2.26 -7.88 12.22
CA LEU A 14 -3.46 -7.09 12.50
C LEU A 14 -4.71 -7.94 12.27
N GLU A 15 -5.12 -8.66 13.30
CA GLU A 15 -6.17 -9.67 13.29
C GLU A 15 -7.56 -9.04 13.48
N ILE A 16 -7.89 -8.06 12.65
CA ILE A 16 -9.18 -7.35 12.67
C ILE A 16 -9.72 -7.32 11.25
N ALA A 17 -10.85 -7.98 11.04
CA ALA A 17 -11.54 -8.01 9.75
C ALA A 17 -12.27 -6.68 9.47
N LYS A 18 -12.48 -6.41 8.18
CA LYS A 18 -13.33 -5.31 7.69
C LYS A 18 -12.89 -3.93 8.17
N ILE A 19 -11.60 -3.70 8.29
CA ILE A 19 -11.06 -2.36 8.53
C ILE A 19 -11.31 -1.52 7.27
N ASP A 20 -12.23 -0.58 7.36
CA ASP A 20 -12.58 0.31 6.25
C ASP A 20 -11.57 1.46 6.08
N THR A 21 -11.64 2.15 4.93
CA THR A 21 -10.75 3.27 4.62
C THR A 21 -10.92 4.45 5.59
N GLY A 22 -12.05 4.59 6.27
CA GLY A 22 -12.27 5.61 7.31
C GLY A 22 -11.61 5.25 8.64
N MET A 23 -11.44 3.95 8.92
CA MET A 23 -10.63 3.47 10.05
C MET A 23 -9.13 3.61 9.74
N ILE A 24 -8.71 3.33 8.48
CA ILE A 24 -7.31 3.49 8.07
C ILE A 24 -6.89 4.95 8.15
N LEU A 25 -7.70 5.87 7.62
CA LEU A 25 -7.48 7.32 7.69
C LEU A 25 -8.76 8.01 8.12
N PRO A 26 -8.96 8.30 9.42
CA PRO A 26 -10.16 8.98 9.90
C PRO A 26 -10.32 10.37 9.27
N GLY A 27 -11.55 10.68 8.82
CA GLY A 27 -11.86 11.86 8.01
C GLY A 27 -11.44 13.20 8.64
N ARG A 28 -11.34 13.27 9.98
CA ARG A 28 -10.85 14.47 10.67
C ARG A 28 -9.40 14.83 10.34
N PHE A 29 -8.56 13.86 9.94
CA PHE A 29 -7.18 14.09 9.53
C PHE A 29 -7.06 14.50 8.06
N MET A 30 -8.02 14.17 7.20
CA MET A 30 -8.01 14.54 5.78
C MET A 30 -8.13 16.05 5.52
N ARG A 31 -8.58 16.83 6.50
CA ARG A 31 -8.64 18.30 6.41
C ARG A 31 -7.25 18.95 6.40
N ARG A 32 -6.22 18.23 6.79
CA ARG A 32 -4.83 18.68 6.72
C ARG A 32 -4.28 18.33 5.35
N HIS A 33 -3.78 19.33 4.61
CA HIS A 33 -3.10 19.05 3.34
C HIS A 33 -1.82 18.24 3.62
N ARG A 34 -1.70 17.09 2.98
CA ARG A 34 -0.47 16.30 2.97
C ARG A 34 0.63 17.12 2.27
N ARG A 35 1.75 17.37 2.97
CA ARG A 35 2.91 18.11 2.47
C ARG A 35 4.16 17.63 3.20
N PRO A 36 5.39 17.89 2.70
CA PRO A 36 6.61 17.56 3.42
C PRO A 36 6.57 18.06 4.87
N GLY A 37 6.82 17.15 5.85
CA GLY A 37 6.73 17.43 7.28
C GLY A 37 5.31 17.40 7.89
N HIS A 38 4.28 17.11 7.08
CA HIS A 38 2.89 16.93 7.52
C HIS A 38 2.24 15.79 6.74
N ASP A 39 2.63 14.58 7.06
CA ASP A 39 2.13 13.34 6.48
C ASP A 39 0.97 12.74 7.29
N TYR A 40 0.50 11.58 6.90
CA TYR A 40 -0.59 10.85 7.57
C TYR A 40 -0.10 9.73 8.49
N SER A 41 1.19 9.63 8.82
CA SER A 41 1.76 8.55 9.64
C SER A 41 1.09 8.44 11.02
N GLU A 42 0.84 9.58 11.68
CA GLU A 42 0.12 9.61 12.95
C GLU A 42 -1.37 9.25 12.80
N ALA A 43 -1.96 9.53 11.64
CA ALA A 43 -3.37 9.30 11.36
C ALA A 43 -3.67 7.85 10.98
N PHE A 44 -2.66 7.08 10.54
CA PHE A 44 -2.81 5.68 10.18
C PHE A 44 -3.36 4.86 11.34
N LEU A 45 -4.55 4.30 11.17
CA LEU A 45 -5.27 3.52 12.18
C LEU A 45 -5.33 4.20 13.56
N HIS A 46 -5.46 5.53 13.56
CA HIS A 46 -5.34 6.35 14.78
C HIS A 46 -6.20 5.84 15.93
N ASP A 47 -7.48 5.53 15.68
CA ASP A 47 -8.44 5.16 16.72
C ASP A 47 -8.22 3.72 17.25
N LEU A 48 -7.44 2.91 16.54
CA LEU A 48 -6.93 1.62 17.01
C LEU A 48 -5.61 1.75 17.79
N ARG A 49 -4.86 2.83 17.55
CA ARG A 49 -3.54 3.06 18.16
C ARG A 49 -3.56 3.98 19.37
N PHE A 50 -4.54 4.87 19.45
CA PHE A 50 -4.62 5.87 20.51
C PHE A 50 -6.00 5.86 21.16
N ASP A 51 -6.05 6.27 22.43
CA ASP A 51 -7.31 6.50 23.17
C ASP A 51 -7.87 7.91 22.87
N ASP A 52 -9.05 8.20 23.43
CA ASP A 52 -9.75 9.49 23.27
C ASP A 52 -8.95 10.69 23.82
N LYS A 53 -7.91 10.45 24.62
CA LYS A 53 -7.00 11.46 25.16
C LYS A 53 -5.71 11.56 24.35
N GLY A 54 -5.59 10.84 23.23
CA GLY A 54 -4.40 10.79 22.39
C GLY A 54 -3.23 10.01 22.99
N ARG A 55 -3.46 9.17 23.99
CA ARG A 55 -2.41 8.34 24.59
C ARG A 55 -2.31 7.01 23.83
N PRO A 56 -1.09 6.50 23.59
CA PRO A 56 -0.92 5.21 22.93
C PRO A 56 -1.60 4.09 23.71
N ARG A 57 -2.37 3.26 23.00
CA ARG A 57 -3.01 2.05 23.54
C ARG A 57 -1.98 0.94 23.65
N ALA A 58 -1.83 0.36 24.83
CA ALA A 58 -0.88 -0.73 25.08
C ALA A 58 -1.28 -2.05 24.41
N ASP A 59 -2.58 -2.24 24.13
CA ASP A 59 -3.16 -3.39 23.46
C ASP A 59 -3.07 -3.31 21.93
N SER A 60 -2.67 -2.17 21.39
CA SER A 60 -2.48 -2.03 19.93
C SER A 60 -1.17 -2.66 19.49
N VAL A 61 -1.25 -3.63 18.57
CA VAL A 61 -0.08 -4.32 18.01
C VAL A 61 0.93 -3.35 17.41
N LEU A 62 0.46 -2.31 16.73
CA LEU A 62 1.32 -1.30 16.08
C LEU A 62 2.05 -0.37 17.07
N ASN A 63 1.67 -0.38 18.35
CA ASN A 63 2.35 0.36 19.41
C ASN A 63 3.36 -0.51 20.17
N MET A 64 3.37 -1.81 19.92
CA MET A 64 4.31 -2.72 20.59
C MET A 64 5.74 -2.50 20.07
N PRO A 65 6.76 -2.47 20.94
CA PRO A 65 8.15 -2.24 20.53
C PRO A 65 8.65 -3.21 19.44
N ALA A 66 8.20 -4.47 19.48
CA ALA A 66 8.58 -5.49 18.52
C ALA A 66 8.15 -5.19 17.07
N TYR A 67 7.14 -4.35 16.88
CA TYR A 67 6.58 -4.02 15.56
C TYR A 67 6.79 -2.55 15.15
N ARG A 68 7.60 -1.80 15.92
CA ARG A 68 7.87 -0.37 15.65
C ARG A 68 8.43 -0.12 14.25
N ASP A 69 9.29 -1.02 13.78
CA ASP A 69 9.97 -0.90 12.49
C ASP A 69 9.32 -1.80 11.41
N ALA A 70 8.09 -2.24 11.65
CA ALA A 70 7.38 -3.08 10.69
C ALA A 70 7.17 -2.35 9.36
N LYS A 71 7.51 -3.01 8.26
CA LYS A 71 7.25 -2.57 6.88
C LYS A 71 6.22 -3.47 6.19
N ILE A 72 5.78 -4.51 6.86
CA ILE A 72 4.79 -5.46 6.37
C ILE A 72 3.66 -5.53 7.39
N LEU A 73 2.42 -5.47 6.92
CA LEU A 73 1.24 -5.67 7.74
C LEU A 73 0.48 -6.91 7.25
N VAL A 74 0.24 -7.85 8.15
CA VAL A 74 -0.55 -9.05 7.88
C VAL A 74 -1.96 -8.84 8.41
N THR A 75 -2.90 -8.59 7.52
CA THR A 75 -4.28 -8.16 7.82
C THR A 75 -5.26 -9.32 7.75
N ASP A 76 -6.45 -9.10 8.29
CA ASP A 76 -7.62 -9.97 8.09
C ASP A 76 -8.40 -9.57 6.82
N SER A 77 -9.51 -10.23 6.59
CA SER A 77 -10.39 -10.09 5.42
C SER A 77 -10.95 -8.68 5.26
N ASP A 78 -11.13 -8.28 4.01
CA ASP A 78 -11.76 -7.01 3.59
C ASP A 78 -11.06 -5.76 4.12
N PHE A 79 -9.73 -5.80 4.28
CA PHE A 79 -8.96 -4.62 4.66
C PHE A 79 -9.04 -3.54 3.58
N GLY A 80 -9.31 -2.31 3.99
CA GLY A 80 -9.50 -1.19 3.07
C GLY A 80 -10.86 -1.22 2.34
N CYS A 81 -11.86 -1.94 2.87
CA CYS A 81 -13.21 -1.93 2.33
C CYS A 81 -13.89 -0.54 2.45
N GLY A 82 -15.07 -0.40 1.84
CA GLY A 82 -15.89 0.81 1.93
C GLY A 82 -15.56 1.84 0.86
N SER A 83 -15.48 3.11 1.23
CA SER A 83 -15.37 4.25 0.32
C SER A 83 -14.00 4.32 -0.39
N SER A 84 -14.00 4.82 -1.64
CA SER A 84 -12.79 5.00 -2.42
C SER A 84 -12.01 6.25 -1.97
N ARG A 85 -11.03 6.05 -1.09
CA ARG A 85 -10.18 7.14 -0.60
C ARG A 85 -8.72 6.79 -0.81
N GLU A 86 -8.10 7.40 -1.80
CA GLU A 86 -6.66 7.26 -2.03
C GLU A 86 -5.82 7.67 -0.81
N GLY A 87 -6.32 8.63 -0.01
CA GLY A 87 -5.71 9.05 1.25
C GLY A 87 -5.43 7.89 2.22
N ALA A 88 -6.23 6.81 2.18
CA ALA A 88 -5.96 5.62 3.00
C ALA A 88 -4.66 4.91 2.57
N ALA A 89 -4.37 4.83 1.27
CA ALA A 89 -3.10 4.30 0.76
C ALA A 89 -1.92 5.22 1.14
N TYR A 90 -2.13 6.55 1.08
CA TYR A 90 -1.13 7.50 1.58
C TYR A 90 -0.81 7.31 3.06
N ALA A 91 -1.81 7.06 3.90
CA ALA A 91 -1.59 6.83 5.33
C ALA A 91 -0.77 5.55 5.59
N VAL A 92 -1.02 4.48 4.84
CA VAL A 92 -0.21 3.24 4.87
C VAL A 92 1.23 3.52 4.50
N MET A 93 1.45 4.26 3.39
CA MET A 93 2.77 4.61 2.89
C MET A 93 3.53 5.53 3.87
N ASP A 94 2.88 6.56 4.37
CA ASP A 94 3.46 7.54 5.30
C ASP A 94 3.82 6.90 6.65
N TYR A 95 3.07 5.88 7.07
CA TYR A 95 3.40 5.08 8.25
C TYR A 95 4.68 4.24 8.05
N GLY A 96 5.12 4.04 6.81
CA GLY A 96 6.33 3.31 6.45
C GLY A 96 6.10 1.88 5.97
N LEU A 97 4.84 1.44 5.82
CA LEU A 97 4.51 0.13 5.29
C LEU A 97 4.78 0.07 3.78
N ARG A 98 5.35 -1.04 3.34
CA ARG A 98 5.69 -1.32 1.94
C ARG A 98 4.88 -2.48 1.37
N ALA A 99 4.37 -3.35 2.23
CA ALA A 99 3.54 -4.48 1.81
C ALA A 99 2.40 -4.74 2.78
N LEU A 100 1.27 -5.17 2.23
CA LEU A 100 0.10 -5.65 2.94
C LEU A 100 -0.14 -7.10 2.50
N ILE A 101 -0.38 -7.99 3.46
CA ILE A 101 -0.66 -9.40 3.22
C ILE A 101 -2.01 -9.70 3.86
N GLY A 102 -2.92 -10.36 3.16
CA GLY A 102 -4.23 -10.68 3.72
C GLY A 102 -5.06 -11.58 2.80
N PRO A 103 -6.21 -12.07 3.25
CA PRO A 103 -7.07 -12.96 2.44
C PRO A 103 -7.89 -12.19 1.40
N SER A 104 -8.27 -10.94 1.70
CA SER A 104 -8.98 -10.07 0.77
C SER A 104 -8.79 -8.59 1.12
N PHE A 105 -9.01 -7.72 0.12
CA PHE A 105 -8.86 -6.27 0.23
C PHE A 105 -9.99 -5.57 -0.51
N GLY A 106 -10.35 -4.37 -0.07
CA GLY A 106 -11.21 -3.51 -0.85
C GLY A 106 -10.60 -3.23 -2.24
N GLU A 107 -11.34 -3.44 -3.31
CA GLU A 107 -10.83 -3.39 -4.69
C GLU A 107 -10.15 -2.06 -5.03
N ILE A 108 -10.80 -0.94 -4.71
CA ILE A 108 -10.27 0.40 -4.99
C ILE A 108 -9.05 0.69 -4.12
N PHE A 109 -9.09 0.28 -2.84
CA PHE A 109 -7.95 0.43 -1.94
C PHE A 109 -6.73 -0.37 -2.43
N HIS A 110 -6.94 -1.61 -2.88
CA HIS A 110 -5.92 -2.44 -3.49
C HIS A 110 -5.26 -1.74 -4.69
N ALA A 111 -6.08 -1.21 -5.61
CA ALA A 111 -5.58 -0.46 -6.76
C ALA A 111 -4.75 0.76 -6.34
N ASN A 112 -5.24 1.55 -5.39
CA ASN A 112 -4.55 2.73 -4.88
C ASN A 112 -3.21 2.36 -4.19
N CYS A 113 -3.16 1.25 -3.44
CA CYS A 113 -1.91 0.77 -2.84
C CYS A 113 -0.85 0.49 -3.90
N LEU A 114 -1.20 -0.25 -4.95
CA LEU A 114 -0.27 -0.59 -6.03
C LEU A 114 0.22 0.65 -6.80
N GLN A 115 -0.67 1.63 -7.04
CA GLN A 115 -0.29 2.90 -7.68
C GLN A 115 0.69 3.71 -6.84
N ASN A 116 0.63 3.55 -5.51
CA ASN A 116 1.52 4.24 -4.57
C ASN A 116 2.76 3.42 -4.15
N GLY A 117 3.02 2.29 -4.83
CA GLY A 117 4.21 1.47 -4.58
C GLY A 117 4.13 0.59 -3.33
N ILE A 118 2.92 0.33 -2.83
CA ILE A 118 2.64 -0.63 -1.76
C ILE A 118 2.22 -1.94 -2.41
N LEU A 119 2.98 -3.02 -2.19
CA LEU A 119 2.62 -4.34 -2.69
C LEU A 119 1.48 -4.93 -1.84
N VAL A 120 0.46 -5.44 -2.50
CA VAL A 120 -0.65 -6.17 -1.85
C VAL A 120 -0.55 -7.64 -2.26
N VAL A 121 -0.40 -8.52 -1.27
CA VAL A 121 -0.28 -9.97 -1.44
C VAL A 121 -1.53 -10.64 -0.90
N ILE A 122 -2.21 -11.41 -1.74
CA ILE A 122 -3.40 -12.16 -1.37
C ILE A 122 -3.02 -13.63 -1.17
N LEU A 123 -3.30 -14.17 0.02
CA LEU A 123 -3.11 -15.57 0.38
C LEU A 123 -4.40 -16.12 1.01
N THR A 124 -4.50 -17.43 1.09
CA THR A 124 -5.67 -18.07 1.73
C THR A 124 -5.75 -17.76 3.22
N GLU A 125 -6.94 -17.74 3.78
CA GLU A 125 -7.16 -17.54 5.22
C GLU A 125 -6.32 -18.49 6.08
N ALA A 126 -6.21 -19.76 5.69
CA ALA A 126 -5.43 -20.76 6.41
C ALA A 126 -3.95 -20.34 6.53
N VAL A 127 -3.35 -19.86 5.43
CA VAL A 127 -1.96 -19.37 5.42
C VAL A 127 -1.81 -18.12 6.27
N ILE A 128 -2.77 -17.20 6.19
CA ILE A 128 -2.76 -15.99 7.02
C ILE A 128 -2.81 -16.34 8.51
N HIS A 129 -3.68 -17.26 8.91
CA HIS A 129 -3.77 -17.73 10.29
C HIS A 129 -2.46 -18.38 10.79
N ASP A 130 -1.81 -19.19 9.95
CA ASP A 130 -0.51 -19.79 10.29
C ASP A 130 0.57 -18.72 10.47
N ILE A 131 0.62 -17.74 9.57
CA ILE A 131 1.56 -16.61 9.69
C ILE A 131 1.30 -15.84 11.00
N TRP A 132 0.05 -15.52 11.33
CA TRP A 132 -0.26 -14.85 12.60
C TRP A 132 0.20 -15.65 13.83
N GLN A 133 0.02 -16.95 13.84
CA GLN A 133 0.52 -17.80 14.93
C GLN A 133 2.04 -17.69 15.08
N GLN A 134 2.78 -17.72 13.97
CA GLN A 134 4.23 -17.60 13.98
C GLN A 134 4.67 -16.22 14.49
N LEU A 135 4.01 -15.13 14.04
CA LEU A 135 4.31 -13.75 14.47
C LEU A 135 3.98 -13.53 15.95
N ARG A 136 2.92 -14.16 16.49
CA ARG A 136 2.61 -14.13 17.94
C ARG A 136 3.63 -14.91 18.78
N GLN A 137 4.06 -16.06 18.29
CA GLN A 137 5.07 -16.87 19.00
C GLN A 137 6.43 -16.20 19.03
N ARG A 138 6.78 -15.45 18.00
CA ARG A 138 8.06 -14.73 17.87
C ARG A 138 7.83 -13.29 17.39
N PRO A 139 7.39 -12.38 18.29
CA PRO A 139 7.17 -10.99 17.95
C PRO A 139 8.44 -10.34 17.37
N GLY A 140 8.29 -9.55 16.31
CA GLY A 140 9.40 -8.94 15.60
C GLY A 140 10.02 -9.83 14.51
N SER A 141 9.45 -11.01 14.23
CA SER A 141 9.89 -11.85 13.12
C SER A 141 9.70 -11.17 11.77
N GLU A 142 10.58 -11.52 10.84
CA GLU A 142 10.58 -10.99 9.49
C GLU A 142 9.85 -11.94 8.53
N ILE A 143 9.28 -11.33 7.48
CA ILE A 143 8.80 -12.00 6.28
C ILE A 143 9.63 -11.50 5.10
N THR A 144 9.95 -12.39 4.18
CA THR A 144 10.60 -12.03 2.92
C THR A 144 9.59 -12.14 1.78
N ILE A 145 9.48 -11.08 0.98
CA ILE A 145 8.65 -11.04 -0.23
C ILE A 145 9.55 -10.80 -1.43
N ASP A 146 9.60 -11.77 -2.33
CA ASP A 146 10.30 -11.70 -3.62
C ASP A 146 9.27 -11.48 -4.73
N LEU A 147 9.11 -10.23 -5.15
CA LEU A 147 8.14 -9.88 -6.19
C LEU A 147 8.51 -10.43 -7.57
N PRO A 148 9.77 -10.38 -8.05
CA PRO A 148 10.19 -11.03 -9.28
C PRO A 148 9.77 -12.48 -9.38
N ASN A 149 9.99 -13.27 -8.33
CA ASN A 149 9.65 -14.69 -8.29
C ASN A 149 8.24 -14.97 -7.76
N GLN A 150 7.53 -13.94 -7.27
CA GLN A 150 6.18 -14.05 -6.69
C GLN A 150 6.12 -15.07 -5.53
N LEU A 151 7.12 -14.99 -4.64
CA LEU A 151 7.26 -15.84 -3.48
C LEU A 151 7.24 -15.02 -2.20
N LEU A 152 6.51 -15.51 -1.21
CA LEU A 152 6.53 -15.01 0.15
C LEU A 152 7.11 -16.12 1.04
N THR A 153 8.14 -15.80 1.81
CA THR A 153 8.74 -16.72 2.79
C THR A 153 8.30 -16.29 4.18
N ALA A 154 7.56 -17.15 4.86
CA ALA A 154 7.07 -16.95 6.21
C ALA A 154 8.20 -17.09 7.27
N PRO A 155 8.00 -16.70 8.55
CA PRO A 155 9.02 -16.78 9.58
C PRO A 155 9.58 -18.19 9.84
N ASP A 156 8.82 -19.23 9.54
CA ASP A 156 9.25 -20.65 9.65
C ASP A 156 9.98 -21.16 8.39
N GLN A 157 10.26 -20.26 7.42
CA GLN A 157 10.87 -20.54 6.13
C GLN A 157 9.96 -21.28 5.13
N THR A 158 8.68 -21.44 5.42
CA THR A 158 7.72 -21.95 4.43
C THR A 158 7.51 -20.90 3.34
N ALA A 159 7.57 -21.36 2.08
CA ALA A 159 7.38 -20.50 0.92
C ALA A 159 5.95 -20.63 0.37
N HIS A 160 5.32 -19.50 0.11
CA HIS A 160 3.99 -19.39 -0.48
C HIS A 160 4.05 -18.58 -1.77
N SER A 161 3.50 -19.13 -2.86
CA SER A 161 3.35 -18.37 -4.11
C SER A 161 2.15 -17.43 -4.03
N PHE A 162 2.24 -16.28 -4.70
CA PHE A 162 1.12 -15.35 -4.84
C PHE A 162 1.00 -14.86 -6.28
N GLU A 163 -0.19 -14.40 -6.64
CA GLU A 163 -0.47 -13.90 -7.98
C GLU A 163 -0.50 -12.37 -8.01
N ILE A 164 0.03 -11.82 -9.08
CA ILE A 164 -0.06 -10.41 -9.43
C ILE A 164 -0.08 -10.28 -10.95
N SER A 165 -0.86 -9.34 -11.49
CA SER A 165 -0.88 -9.14 -12.94
C SER A 165 0.49 -8.69 -13.45
N PRO A 166 0.93 -9.17 -14.65
CA PRO A 166 2.24 -8.81 -15.21
C PRO A 166 2.47 -7.30 -15.32
N LEU A 167 1.45 -6.54 -15.67
CA LEU A 167 1.53 -5.08 -15.78
C LEU A 167 1.80 -4.41 -14.43
N ARG A 168 1.08 -4.82 -13.38
CA ARG A 168 1.26 -4.29 -12.03
C ARG A 168 2.63 -4.67 -11.46
N LYS A 169 3.07 -5.90 -11.71
CA LYS A 169 4.40 -6.39 -11.34
C LYS A 169 5.51 -5.55 -11.98
N ASP A 170 5.46 -5.33 -13.30
CA ASP A 170 6.45 -4.52 -14.02
C ASP A 170 6.55 -3.10 -13.43
N ARG A 171 5.41 -2.45 -13.20
CA ARG A 171 5.35 -1.11 -12.61
C ARG A 171 6.00 -1.05 -11.23
N LEU A 172 5.67 -1.98 -10.34
CA LEU A 172 6.25 -2.04 -9.00
C LEU A 172 7.76 -2.32 -9.04
N VAL A 173 8.19 -3.29 -9.85
CA VAL A 173 9.62 -3.64 -9.99
C VAL A 173 10.43 -2.45 -10.50
N ARG A 174 9.90 -1.71 -11.48
CA ARG A 174 10.56 -0.55 -12.06
C ARG A 174 10.38 0.73 -11.24
N GLY A 175 9.42 0.76 -10.33
CA GLY A 175 9.09 1.94 -9.52
C GLY A 175 8.47 3.09 -10.33
N ILE A 176 7.75 2.78 -11.41
CA ILE A 176 7.12 3.76 -12.31
C ILE A 176 5.63 3.89 -12.02
N ASP A 177 5.12 5.11 -12.14
CA ASP A 177 3.69 5.40 -12.02
C ASP A 177 3.00 5.53 -13.40
N ASP A 178 1.70 5.83 -13.41
CA ASP A 178 0.92 5.95 -14.64
C ASP A 178 1.38 7.13 -15.52
N ILE A 179 1.92 8.19 -14.90
CA ILE A 179 2.47 9.34 -15.62
C ILE A 179 3.77 8.93 -16.30
N ASP A 180 4.67 8.24 -15.58
CA ASP A 180 5.92 7.72 -16.13
C ASP A 180 5.66 6.80 -17.34
N VAL A 181 4.63 5.93 -17.24
CA VAL A 181 4.23 5.06 -18.37
C VAL A 181 3.76 5.89 -19.57
N THR A 182 2.96 6.92 -19.34
CA THR A 182 2.48 7.82 -20.38
C THR A 182 3.64 8.58 -21.05
N LEU A 183 4.60 9.06 -20.26
CA LEU A 183 5.77 9.80 -20.75
C LEU A 183 6.70 8.94 -21.63
N GLN A 184 6.65 7.61 -21.54
CA GLN A 184 7.36 6.72 -22.46
C GLN A 184 6.85 6.82 -23.91
N HIS A 185 5.66 7.41 -24.10
CA HIS A 185 5.06 7.63 -25.42
C HIS A 185 5.10 9.11 -25.86
N SER A 186 5.99 9.94 -25.29
CA SER A 186 6.06 11.38 -25.55
C SER A 186 6.14 11.72 -27.03
N ASP A 187 6.98 11.01 -27.81
CA ASP A 187 7.12 11.26 -29.25
C ASP A 187 5.81 11.01 -30.01
N ALA A 188 5.08 9.95 -29.65
CA ALA A 188 3.78 9.66 -30.25
C ALA A 188 2.73 10.71 -29.88
N ILE A 189 2.73 11.17 -28.65
CA ILE A 189 1.84 12.22 -28.14
C ILE A 189 2.14 13.55 -28.88
N GLU A 190 3.40 13.94 -29.01
CA GLU A 190 3.81 15.16 -29.72
C GLU A 190 3.43 15.12 -31.21
N SER A 191 3.65 13.96 -31.86
CA SER A 191 3.24 13.76 -33.24
C SER A 191 1.72 13.88 -33.42
N PHE A 192 0.94 13.28 -32.51
CA PHE A 192 -0.51 13.39 -32.52
C PHE A 192 -0.98 14.83 -32.29
N GLU A 193 -0.41 15.54 -31.32
CA GLU A 193 -0.74 16.93 -31.03
C GLU A 193 -0.43 17.86 -32.22
N ALA A 194 0.68 17.65 -32.91
CA ALA A 194 1.04 18.41 -34.11
C ALA A 194 0.03 18.22 -35.23
N LYS A 195 -0.35 16.97 -35.53
CA LYS A 195 -1.39 16.63 -36.51
C LYS A 195 -2.74 17.24 -36.13
N ARG A 196 -3.14 17.11 -34.86
CA ARG A 196 -4.39 17.67 -34.35
C ARG A 196 -4.44 19.19 -34.49
N ARG A 197 -3.36 19.90 -34.18
CA ARG A 197 -3.25 21.37 -34.35
C ARG A 197 -3.43 21.79 -35.82
N ALA A 198 -2.85 21.04 -36.74
CA ALA A 198 -2.98 21.31 -38.17
C ALA A 198 -4.42 21.09 -38.69
N MET A 199 -5.09 20.02 -38.21
CA MET A 199 -6.45 19.69 -38.62
C MET A 199 -7.54 20.54 -37.95
N LEU A 200 -7.32 20.99 -36.71
CA LEU A 200 -8.30 21.66 -35.86
C LEU A 200 -7.72 22.94 -35.25
N PRO A 201 -7.32 23.94 -36.10
CA PRO A 201 -6.59 25.13 -35.62
C PRO A 201 -7.41 26.05 -34.69
N TRP A 202 -8.75 25.90 -34.68
CA TRP A 202 -9.66 26.64 -33.80
C TRP A 202 -9.81 26.07 -32.39
N LEU A 203 -9.31 24.85 -32.13
CA LEU A 203 -9.35 24.29 -30.79
C LEU A 203 -8.20 24.88 -29.95
N PRO A 204 -8.50 25.37 -28.73
CA PRO A 204 -7.46 25.87 -27.87
C PRO A 204 -6.46 24.74 -27.53
N THR A 205 -5.18 25.03 -27.65
CA THR A 205 -4.13 24.18 -27.10
C THR A 205 -4.03 24.47 -25.61
N ALA A 206 -3.97 23.43 -24.77
CA ALA A 206 -3.63 23.63 -23.37
C ALA A 206 -2.30 24.40 -23.28
N ARG A 207 -2.30 25.55 -22.58
CA ARG A 207 -1.05 26.28 -22.33
C ARG A 207 -0.18 25.38 -21.47
N ARG A 208 0.99 25.02 -21.97
CA ARG A 208 2.07 24.51 -21.13
C ARG A 208 2.60 25.72 -20.35
N GLU A 209 2.20 25.87 -19.10
CA GLU A 209 2.87 26.77 -18.15
C GLU A 209 4.11 26.09 -17.58
#